data_67cd789bc0ad2b75eadd8c71ddd4c0e8
#
_entry.id   67cd789bc0ad2b75eadd8c71ddd4c0e8
#
_cell.length_a   1.000
_cell.length_b   1.000
_cell.length_c   1.000
_cell.angle_alpha   90.00
_cell.angle_beta   90.00
_cell.angle_gamma   90.00
#
_symmetry.space_group_name_H-M   'P 1'
#
loop_
_entity.id
_entity.type
_entity.pdbx_description
1 polymer ?
#
loop_
_entity_poly.entity_id
_entity_poly.type
_entity_poly.pdbx_seq_one_letter_code
_entity_poly.pdbx_strand_id
1 'polypeptide(L)'
;MANRRTAAKSIELDATARAPHLRRRTAAAVMLPHFVLAISLLGCGGGSEPEPTAAVYKYTGSVQCTGGGISLAAMQRQLVDGGVTVLDSACGLDGKAYITICGAPDGAIGIFDVPASQTYRALSLSFARLSDLPAAVRVPCR
;
A
#
# COMPACT_ATOMS: atom_id res chain seq x y z
N MET A 1 28.43 39.38 11.55
CA MET A 1 27.51 40.16 12.40
C MET A 1 26.07 39.71 12.15
N ALA A 2 25.28 39.65 13.21
CA ALA A 2 23.84 39.35 13.31
C ALA A 2 23.44 37.85 13.33
N ASN A 3 23.44 37.41 14.55
CA ASN A 3 22.78 36.25 15.16
C ASN A 3 21.23 36.43 15.17
N ARG A 4 20.45 35.48 14.68
CA ARG A 4 19.00 35.40 15.01
C ARG A 4 18.70 34.03 15.59
N ARG A 5 18.65 34.02 16.90
CA ARG A 5 17.99 33.00 17.72
C ARG A 5 16.48 33.10 17.48
N THR A 6 15.84 32.02 17.10
CA THR A 6 14.38 31.90 17.15
C THR A 6 13.99 30.82 18.14
N ALA A 7 13.18 31.23 19.11
CA ALA A 7 12.76 30.55 20.30
C ALA A 7 11.90 29.31 20.03
N ALA A 8 12.20 28.24 20.77
CA ALA A 8 11.32 27.09 20.95
C ALA A 8 10.14 27.51 21.84
N LYS A 9 8.92 27.34 21.31
CA LYS A 9 7.68 27.52 22.07
C LYS A 9 7.20 26.16 22.55
N SER A 10 7.42 25.92 23.84
CA SER A 10 6.88 24.76 24.56
C SER A 10 5.36 24.90 24.67
N ILE A 11 4.61 23.91 24.21
CA ILE A 11 3.18 23.79 24.45
C ILE A 11 3.00 22.83 25.62
N GLU A 12 2.61 23.42 26.76
CA GLU A 12 2.17 22.70 27.95
C GLU A 12 0.78 22.09 27.69
N LEU A 13 0.67 20.79 27.83
CA LEU A 13 -0.59 20.06 27.80
C LEU A 13 -1.14 19.99 29.24
N ASP A 14 -2.18 20.78 29.47
CA ASP A 14 -2.99 20.76 30.68
C ASP A 14 -3.91 19.55 30.67
N ALA A 15 -3.62 18.60 31.59
CA ALA A 15 -4.41 17.39 31.78
C ALA A 15 -5.35 17.59 32.99
N THR A 16 -6.56 18.08 32.74
CA THR A 16 -7.60 18.12 33.77
C THR A 16 -8.56 16.96 33.58
N ALA A 17 -8.29 15.89 34.29
CA ALA A 17 -9.19 14.74 34.48
C ALA A 17 -10.41 15.15 35.31
N ARG A 18 -11.61 15.00 34.76
CA ARG A 18 -12.87 14.97 35.54
C ARG A 18 -13.55 13.63 35.33
N ALA A 19 -13.56 12.82 36.37
CA ALA A 19 -14.39 11.65 36.49
C ALA A 19 -15.86 12.03 36.85
N PRO A 20 -16.87 11.42 36.28
CA PRO A 20 -18.23 11.48 36.82
C PRO A 20 -18.61 10.18 37.53
N HIS A 21 -18.91 10.36 38.75
CA HIS A 21 -19.76 9.65 39.72
C HIS A 21 -20.54 8.40 39.26
N LEU A 22 -20.16 7.33 39.94
CA LEU A 22 -20.91 6.09 40.14
C LEU A 22 -22.28 6.39 40.76
N ARG A 23 -23.38 6.17 40.02
CA ARG A 23 -24.71 6.03 40.59
C ARG A 23 -25.09 4.54 40.63
N ARG A 24 -24.99 3.96 41.81
CA ARG A 24 -25.69 2.72 42.19
C ARG A 24 -27.19 2.95 42.04
N ARG A 25 -27.88 2.15 41.27
CA ARG A 25 -29.32 1.93 41.40
C ARG A 25 -29.61 0.45 41.61
N THR A 26 -30.20 0.21 42.74
CA THR A 26 -30.67 -1.01 43.35
C THR A 26 -31.77 -1.71 42.54
N ALA A 27 -31.65 -2.99 42.51
CA ALA A 27 -32.62 -4.08 42.43
C ALA A 27 -34.10 -3.77 42.10
N ALA A 28 -34.59 -4.47 41.10
CA ALA A 28 -35.94 -5.05 41.11
C ALA A 28 -35.86 -6.37 40.33
N ALA A 29 -36.01 -7.46 41.06
CA ALA A 29 -36.18 -8.79 40.52
C ALA A 29 -37.61 -8.87 39.94
N VAL A 30 -37.71 -9.14 38.63
CA VAL A 30 -38.95 -9.55 38.00
C VAL A 30 -38.67 -10.89 37.34
N MET A 31 -39.23 -11.95 37.98
CA MET A 31 -39.37 -13.28 37.38
C MET A 31 -40.34 -13.19 36.20
N LEU A 32 -39.90 -13.55 35.00
CA LEU A 32 -40.77 -13.86 33.88
C LEU A 32 -40.33 -15.14 33.17
N PRO A 33 -41.26 -15.92 32.58
CA PRO A 33 -41.05 -17.31 32.27
C PRO A 33 -40.25 -17.56 31.01
N HIS A 34 -39.61 -18.72 30.97
CA HIS A 34 -38.86 -19.31 29.90
C HIS A 34 -39.54 -19.24 28.53
N PHE A 35 -39.09 -18.32 27.68
CA PHE A 35 -39.35 -18.39 26.25
C PHE A 35 -38.05 -18.85 25.59
N VAL A 36 -38.00 -20.18 25.34
CA VAL A 36 -36.91 -20.77 24.57
C VAL A 36 -37.06 -20.31 23.14
N LEU A 37 -36.44 -19.19 22.81
CA LEU A 37 -36.31 -18.73 21.45
C LEU A 37 -35.10 -19.44 20.84
N ALA A 38 -35.35 -20.48 20.04
CA ALA A 38 -34.33 -21.13 19.22
C ALA A 38 -33.83 -20.12 18.21
N ILE A 39 -32.71 -19.45 18.53
CA ILE A 39 -31.98 -18.61 17.59
C ILE A 39 -31.24 -19.57 16.65
N SER A 40 -31.84 -19.80 15.48
CA SER A 40 -31.15 -20.40 14.34
C SER A 40 -29.95 -19.52 13.98
N LEU A 41 -28.75 -19.94 14.33
CA LEU A 41 -27.50 -19.37 13.82
C LEU A 41 -27.43 -19.64 12.31
N LEU A 42 -28.05 -18.77 11.52
CA LEU A 42 -27.66 -18.65 10.12
C LEU A 42 -26.21 -18.17 10.13
N GLY A 43 -25.28 -19.12 10.05
CA GLY A 43 -23.88 -18.84 9.79
C GLY A 43 -23.80 -18.10 8.46
N CYS A 44 -23.59 -16.77 8.49
CA CYS A 44 -23.04 -16.06 7.37
C CYS A 44 -21.66 -16.66 7.13
N GLY A 45 -21.59 -17.65 6.23
CA GLY A 45 -20.36 -18.04 5.58
C GLY A 45 -19.87 -16.84 4.79
N GLY A 46 -19.06 -15.98 5.41
CA GLY A 46 -18.33 -14.95 4.73
C GLY A 46 -17.30 -15.64 3.83
N GLY A 47 -17.69 -15.97 2.59
CA GLY A 47 -16.74 -16.27 1.54
C GLY A 47 -15.85 -15.04 1.39
N SER A 48 -14.58 -15.14 1.79
CA SER A 48 -13.60 -14.09 1.49
C SER A 48 -13.49 -14.05 -0.03
N GLU A 49 -14.15 -13.08 -0.66
CA GLU A 49 -13.86 -12.78 -2.06
C GLU A 49 -12.37 -12.49 -2.18
N PRO A 50 -11.68 -13.05 -3.19
CA PRO A 50 -10.27 -12.77 -3.38
C PRO A 50 -10.08 -11.25 -3.54
N GLU A 51 -9.14 -10.69 -2.79
CA GLU A 51 -8.85 -9.26 -2.86
C GLU A 51 -8.45 -8.89 -4.29
N PRO A 52 -9.02 -7.81 -4.87
CA PRO A 52 -8.65 -7.37 -6.20
C PRO A 52 -7.16 -7.01 -6.25
N THR A 53 -6.54 -7.27 -7.39
CA THR A 53 -5.13 -6.97 -7.64
C THR A 53 -4.98 -5.67 -8.42
N ALA A 54 -3.87 -4.96 -8.20
CA ALA A 54 -3.47 -3.79 -8.97
C ALA A 54 -2.04 -3.98 -9.47
N ALA A 55 -1.76 -3.57 -10.69
CA ALA A 55 -0.42 -3.58 -11.25
C ALA A 55 0.27 -2.23 -11.03
N VAL A 56 1.48 -2.27 -10.48
CA VAL A 56 2.37 -1.12 -10.34
C VAL A 56 3.67 -1.37 -11.10
N TYR A 57 4.35 -0.29 -11.49
CA TYR A 57 5.60 -0.40 -12.22
C TYR A 57 6.66 0.58 -11.71
N LYS A 58 7.91 0.30 -12.05
CA LYS A 58 9.04 1.21 -11.86
C LYS A 58 10.00 1.06 -13.02
N TYR A 59 10.55 2.18 -13.52
CA TYR A 59 11.59 2.14 -14.54
C TYR A 59 12.87 1.51 -13.98
N THR A 60 13.49 0.66 -14.76
CA THR A 60 14.78 0.07 -14.41
C THR A 60 15.90 1.11 -14.42
N GLY A 61 15.78 2.15 -15.26
CA GLY A 61 16.85 3.08 -15.54
C GLY A 61 17.94 2.50 -16.44
N SER A 62 17.66 1.38 -17.13
CA SER A 62 18.57 0.82 -18.14
C SER A 62 18.61 1.69 -19.40
N VAL A 63 19.69 1.58 -20.13
CA VAL A 63 19.94 2.36 -21.34
C VAL A 63 20.37 1.47 -22.51
N GLN A 64 20.12 1.94 -23.71
CA GLN A 64 20.45 1.24 -24.94
C GLN A 64 21.95 0.96 -25.06
N CYS A 65 22.32 -0.19 -25.62
CA CYS A 65 23.66 -0.73 -25.83
C CYS A 65 24.37 -1.23 -24.56
N THR A 66 24.23 -0.58 -23.43
CA THR A 66 24.97 -0.94 -22.19
C THR A 66 24.11 -1.59 -21.13
N GLY A 67 22.76 -1.47 -21.23
CA GLY A 67 21.84 -2.02 -20.25
C GLY A 67 21.98 -1.34 -18.88
N GLY A 68 22.15 -2.10 -17.83
CA GLY A 68 22.29 -1.60 -16.45
C GLY A 68 20.95 -1.37 -15.77
N GLY A 69 20.93 -0.44 -14.80
CA GLY A 69 19.73 -0.09 -14.04
C GLY A 69 19.45 -1.01 -12.85
N ILE A 70 18.28 -0.88 -12.26
CA ILE A 70 17.85 -1.64 -11.07
C ILE A 70 17.24 -2.95 -11.53
N SER A 71 17.68 -4.08 -10.95
CA SER A 71 17.13 -5.39 -11.29
C SER A 71 15.70 -5.57 -10.77
N LEU A 72 14.91 -6.43 -11.44
CA LEU A 72 13.55 -6.78 -11.01
C LEU A 72 13.52 -7.25 -9.55
N ALA A 73 14.48 -8.11 -9.17
CA ALA A 73 14.59 -8.62 -7.80
C ALA A 73 14.91 -7.52 -6.77
N ALA A 74 15.69 -6.51 -7.14
CA ALA A 74 15.98 -5.38 -6.24
C ALA A 74 14.76 -4.49 -6.05
N MET A 75 13.97 -4.24 -7.11
CA MET A 75 12.69 -3.52 -7.02
C MET A 75 11.67 -4.28 -6.18
N GLN A 76 11.58 -5.61 -6.35
CA GLN A 76 10.72 -6.47 -5.54
C GLN A 76 11.07 -6.36 -4.06
N ARG A 77 12.37 -6.40 -3.72
CA ARG A 77 12.80 -6.18 -2.33
C ARG A 77 12.39 -4.83 -1.80
N GLN A 78 12.47 -3.75 -2.58
CA GLN A 78 12.01 -2.42 -2.16
C GLN A 78 10.52 -2.43 -1.77
N LEU A 79 9.67 -3.14 -2.54
CA LEU A 79 8.25 -3.30 -2.21
C LEU A 79 8.06 -4.08 -0.90
N VAL A 80 8.70 -5.24 -0.78
CA VAL A 80 8.58 -6.12 0.39
C VAL A 80 9.10 -5.44 1.65
N ASP A 81 10.27 -4.80 1.61
CA ASP A 81 10.86 -4.06 2.72
C ASP A 81 9.98 -2.86 3.12
N GLY A 82 9.28 -2.26 2.14
CA GLY A 82 8.27 -1.24 2.36
C GLY A 82 6.92 -1.76 2.86
N GLY A 83 6.77 -3.07 3.10
CA GLY A 83 5.55 -3.71 3.60
C GLY A 83 4.46 -3.87 2.54
N VAL A 84 4.85 -4.01 1.26
CA VAL A 84 3.95 -4.34 0.15
C VAL A 84 4.11 -5.82 -0.21
N THR A 85 3.00 -6.55 -0.25
CA THR A 85 2.98 -7.95 -0.72
C THR A 85 3.07 -7.96 -2.24
N VAL A 86 4.04 -8.69 -2.80
CA VAL A 86 4.16 -8.89 -4.25
C VAL A 86 3.53 -10.23 -4.59
N LEU A 87 2.48 -10.21 -5.41
CA LEU A 87 1.76 -11.40 -5.86
C LEU A 87 2.39 -12.01 -7.11
N ASP A 88 2.85 -11.16 -8.04
CA ASP A 88 3.57 -11.55 -9.25
C ASP A 88 4.54 -10.44 -9.66
N SER A 89 5.55 -10.79 -10.46
CA SER A 89 6.53 -9.85 -10.99
C SER A 89 6.95 -10.21 -12.41
N ALA A 90 7.08 -9.20 -13.26
CA ALA A 90 7.46 -9.36 -14.66
C ALA A 90 8.33 -8.20 -15.15
N CYS A 91 9.14 -8.49 -16.16
CA CYS A 91 9.79 -7.44 -16.94
C CYS A 91 8.79 -6.87 -17.97
N GLY A 92 8.96 -5.61 -18.32
CA GLY A 92 8.11 -4.95 -19.30
C GLY A 92 8.83 -3.84 -20.06
N LEU A 93 8.12 -3.34 -21.07
CA LEU A 93 8.45 -2.12 -21.80
C LEU A 93 7.29 -1.14 -21.63
N ASP A 94 7.59 0.15 -21.55
CA ASP A 94 6.59 1.20 -21.33
C ASP A 94 5.75 1.55 -22.57
N GLY A 95 6.10 0.97 -23.71
CA GLY A 95 5.40 1.17 -25.00
C GLY A 95 5.67 2.51 -25.68
N LYS A 96 6.61 3.30 -25.16
CA LYS A 96 7.00 4.59 -25.79
C LYS A 96 8.05 4.38 -26.86
N ALA A 97 8.07 5.28 -27.84
CA ALA A 97 9.14 5.33 -28.83
C ALA A 97 10.34 6.08 -28.27
N TYR A 98 11.52 5.50 -28.43
CA TYR A 98 12.79 6.10 -28.06
C TYR A 98 13.69 6.24 -29.29
N ILE A 99 14.53 7.27 -29.32
CA ILE A 99 15.58 7.40 -30.36
C ILE A 99 16.57 6.24 -30.19
N THR A 100 17.00 5.66 -31.31
CA THR A 100 17.96 4.54 -31.33
C THR A 100 19.37 5.09 -31.25
N ILE A 101 19.86 5.33 -30.04
CA ILE A 101 21.19 5.81 -29.77
C ILE A 101 21.74 5.22 -28.47
N CYS A 102 23.00 4.81 -28.44
CA CYS A 102 23.62 4.28 -27.23
C CYS A 102 23.56 5.31 -26.08
N GLY A 103 23.14 4.86 -24.89
CA GLY A 103 22.97 5.71 -23.72
C GLY A 103 21.57 6.34 -23.58
N ALA A 104 20.72 6.28 -24.61
CA ALA A 104 19.33 6.70 -24.49
C ALA A 104 18.53 5.69 -23.62
N PRO A 105 17.44 6.12 -22.96
CA PRO A 105 16.54 5.21 -22.27
C PRO A 105 16.03 4.11 -23.21
N ASP A 106 15.85 2.90 -22.69
CA ASP A 106 15.33 1.77 -23.47
C ASP A 106 13.84 1.44 -23.15
N GLY A 107 13.23 2.19 -22.22
CA GLY A 107 11.84 2.01 -21.82
C GLY A 107 11.57 0.79 -20.94
N ALA A 108 12.62 0.12 -20.45
CA ALA A 108 12.46 -1.06 -19.61
C ALA A 108 11.88 -0.72 -18.24
N ILE A 109 10.89 -1.52 -17.81
CA ILE A 109 10.20 -1.40 -16.53
C ILE A 109 10.13 -2.74 -15.82
N GLY A 110 10.10 -2.71 -14.48
CA GLY A 110 9.64 -3.82 -13.65
C GLY A 110 8.16 -3.63 -13.35
N ILE A 111 7.35 -4.67 -13.55
CA ILE A 111 5.92 -4.69 -13.31
C ILE A 111 5.66 -5.64 -12.13
N PHE A 112 4.81 -5.21 -11.19
CA PHE A 112 4.48 -5.98 -9.99
C PHE A 112 2.98 -5.95 -9.77
N ASP A 113 2.38 -7.13 -9.58
CA ASP A 113 1.00 -7.26 -9.15
C ASP A 113 0.97 -7.27 -7.62
N VAL A 114 0.16 -6.39 -7.04
CA VAL A 114 0.04 -6.19 -5.60
C VAL A 114 -1.43 -6.19 -5.20
N PRO A 115 -1.78 -6.45 -3.94
CA PRO A 115 -3.13 -6.23 -3.44
C PRO A 115 -3.56 -4.78 -3.68
N ALA A 116 -4.78 -4.56 -4.17
CA ALA A 116 -5.26 -3.22 -4.51
C ALA A 116 -5.23 -2.27 -3.30
N SER A 117 -5.48 -2.79 -2.09
CA SER A 117 -5.39 -2.05 -0.83
C SER A 117 -3.99 -1.50 -0.54
N GLN A 118 -2.94 -2.13 -1.09
CA GLN A 118 -1.54 -1.75 -0.85
C GLN A 118 -0.97 -0.83 -1.94
N THR A 119 -1.74 -0.51 -2.99
CA THR A 119 -1.30 0.35 -4.09
C THR A 119 -0.74 1.68 -3.60
N TYR A 120 -1.42 2.33 -2.64
CA TYR A 120 -0.97 3.61 -2.12
C TYR A 120 0.41 3.55 -1.47
N ARG A 121 0.70 2.44 -0.78
CA ARG A 121 2.02 2.18 -0.19
C ARG A 121 3.09 1.99 -1.27
N ALA A 122 2.80 1.25 -2.33
CA ALA A 122 3.71 1.10 -3.46
C ALA A 122 4.04 2.46 -4.12
N LEU A 123 3.03 3.34 -4.29
CA LEU A 123 3.26 4.68 -4.82
C LEU A 123 4.19 5.52 -3.93
N SER A 124 4.11 5.40 -2.60
CA SER A 124 5.01 6.12 -1.68
C SER A 124 6.47 5.62 -1.77
N LEU A 125 6.71 4.43 -2.31
CA LEU A 125 8.03 3.86 -2.58
C LEU A 125 8.57 4.20 -3.99
N SER A 126 7.97 5.20 -4.64
CA SER A 126 8.31 5.64 -6.01
C SER A 126 8.01 4.60 -7.10
N PHE A 127 6.98 3.79 -6.91
CA PHE A 127 6.34 3.05 -7.98
C PHE A 127 5.17 3.88 -8.53
N ALA A 128 4.72 3.57 -9.75
CA ALA A 128 3.57 4.19 -10.38
C ALA A 128 2.54 3.14 -10.80
N ARG A 129 1.29 3.54 -11.07
CA ARG A 129 0.27 2.60 -11.55
C ARG A 129 0.54 2.21 -12.99
N LEU A 130 0.46 0.92 -13.30
CA LEU A 130 0.62 0.46 -14.69
C LEU A 130 -0.47 1.01 -15.61
N SER A 131 -1.65 1.34 -15.09
CA SER A 131 -2.71 2.02 -15.83
C SER A 131 -2.31 3.38 -16.42
N ASP A 132 -1.28 4.01 -15.86
CA ASP A 132 -0.74 5.28 -16.36
C ASP A 132 0.11 5.08 -17.64
N LEU A 133 0.41 3.83 -17.99
CA LEU A 133 1.14 3.42 -19.20
C LEU A 133 0.27 2.45 -20.05
N PRO A 134 -0.77 2.93 -20.74
CA PRO A 134 -1.71 2.05 -21.46
C PRO A 134 -1.08 1.25 -22.60
N ALA A 135 0.10 1.66 -23.09
CA ALA A 135 0.85 0.95 -24.14
C ALA A 135 1.93 0.00 -23.58
N ALA A 136 2.05 -0.10 -22.25
CA ALA A 136 3.04 -0.98 -21.64
C ALA A 136 2.74 -2.45 -21.94
N VAL A 137 3.80 -3.24 -22.14
CA VAL A 137 3.71 -4.67 -22.42
C VAL A 137 4.64 -5.45 -21.51
N ARG A 138 4.20 -6.62 -21.08
CA ARG A 138 5.06 -7.61 -20.38
C ARG A 138 5.94 -8.31 -21.39
N VAL A 139 7.21 -8.46 -21.08
CA VAL A 139 8.20 -9.17 -21.91
C VAL A 139 9.02 -10.13 -21.06
N PRO A 140 9.65 -11.17 -21.67
CA PRO A 140 10.60 -12.01 -20.95
C PRO A 140 11.74 -11.19 -20.36
N CYS A 141 12.13 -11.51 -19.12
CA CYS A 141 13.32 -10.89 -18.51
C CYS A 141 14.58 -11.38 -19.24
N ARG A 142 15.50 -10.50 -19.51
CA ARG A 142 16.78 -10.79 -20.14
C ARG A 142 17.88 -10.98 -19.10
#